data_4eecadd546a388a4a89c8c93076abced
#
_entry.id   4eecadd546a388a4a89c8c93076abced
#
_cell.length_a   1.000
_cell.length_b   1.000
_cell.length_c   1.000
_cell.angle_alpha   90.00
_cell.angle_beta   90.00
_cell.angle_gamma   90.00
#
_symmetry.space_group_name_H-M   'P 1'
#
loop_
_entity.id
_entity.type
_entity.pdbx_description
1 polymer ?
#
loop_
_entity_poly.entity_id
_entity_poly.type
_entity_poly.pdbx_seq_one_letter_code
_entity_poly.pdbx_strand_id
1 'polypeptide(L)'
;ISLSPDGKELAFVLHGDVYVTSIDYRTTKQITDTPEQEREIQFAPDGRSIVYASERNGLWQIYRTKLKLDKEKSFAYATQLEEEQLVKSNRTSQQPRFSPDGKCIAFYEDRSTLRVLDIKSKEVRTVMDGKFVYSYSDGDIGFTWSPDSRWLLASYIGIGGWNNPDIALVKADGKGEIHNLTQSGYSDGGPRWVLGGKAMIFSSDRAGYRSHGSWGAERDVYIMFFDLDAYEKFR
;
A
#
# COMPACT_ATOMS: atom_id res chain seq x y z
N ILE A 1 -3.11 10.55 4.93
CA ILE A 1 -4.42 10.43 5.62
C ILE A 1 -5.02 9.06 5.37
N SER A 2 -5.82 8.54 6.33
CA SER A 2 -6.56 7.29 6.23
C SER A 2 -7.89 7.41 6.95
N LEU A 3 -8.98 6.98 6.29
CA LEU A 3 -10.31 6.93 6.89
C LEU A 3 -10.49 5.57 7.58
N SER A 4 -11.15 5.57 8.75
CA SER A 4 -11.52 4.32 9.43
C SER A 4 -12.54 3.52 8.59
N PRO A 5 -12.60 2.19 8.71
CA PRO A 5 -13.51 1.36 7.92
C PRO A 5 -14.99 1.70 8.07
N ASP A 6 -15.38 2.22 9.24
CA ASP A 6 -16.75 2.67 9.52
C ASP A 6 -17.03 4.12 9.12
N GLY A 7 -16.02 4.83 8.60
CA GLY A 7 -16.11 6.20 8.14
C GLY A 7 -16.22 7.25 9.25
N LYS A 8 -15.97 6.92 10.52
CA LYS A 8 -16.19 7.81 11.66
C LYS A 8 -14.94 8.50 12.20
N GLU A 9 -13.77 8.05 11.79
CA GLU A 9 -12.48 8.60 12.21
C GLU A 9 -11.56 8.83 11.03
N LEU A 10 -10.77 9.89 11.09
CA LEU A 10 -9.72 10.22 10.12
C LEU A 10 -8.37 10.20 10.83
N ALA A 11 -7.46 9.35 10.39
CA ALA A 11 -6.07 9.38 10.79
C ALA A 11 -5.25 10.24 9.83
N PHE A 12 -4.36 11.06 10.38
CA PHE A 12 -3.49 11.95 9.60
C PHE A 12 -2.16 12.17 10.32
N VAL A 13 -1.17 12.66 9.59
CA VAL A 13 0.11 13.09 10.14
C VAL A 13 0.16 14.61 10.16
N LEU A 14 0.57 15.17 11.28
CA LEU A 14 0.78 16.60 11.47
C LEU A 14 2.08 16.82 12.26
N HIS A 15 2.99 17.60 11.69
CA HIS A 15 4.31 17.89 12.31
C HIS A 15 5.14 16.64 12.68
N GLY A 16 4.95 15.54 11.93
CA GLY A 16 5.67 14.29 12.15
C GLY A 16 4.89 13.27 12.99
N ASP A 17 3.90 13.67 13.77
CA ASP A 17 3.11 12.77 14.62
C ASP A 17 1.82 12.31 13.99
N VAL A 18 1.36 11.13 14.38
CA VAL A 18 0.08 10.55 14.00
C VAL A 18 -1.02 11.07 14.93
N TYR A 19 -2.09 11.54 14.33
CA TYR A 19 -3.32 11.96 15.01
C TYR A 19 -4.53 11.22 14.46
N VAL A 20 -5.54 11.04 15.31
CA VAL A 20 -6.87 10.57 14.90
C VAL A 20 -7.91 11.57 15.37
N THR A 21 -8.77 11.99 14.46
CA THR A 21 -9.92 12.86 14.76
C THR A 21 -11.24 12.15 14.48
N SER A 22 -12.23 12.37 15.35
CA SER A 22 -13.61 11.97 15.08
C SER A 22 -14.20 12.87 14.00
N ILE A 23 -14.95 12.29 13.04
CA ILE A 23 -15.67 13.04 12.01
C ILE A 23 -16.95 13.64 12.60
N ASP A 24 -17.62 12.92 13.48
CA ASP A 24 -18.89 13.35 14.07
C ASP A 24 -18.73 14.37 15.20
N TYR A 25 -17.58 14.38 15.87
CA TYR A 25 -17.34 15.20 17.05
C TYR A 25 -15.99 15.90 16.97
N ARG A 26 -15.85 17.06 17.66
CA ARG A 26 -14.61 17.86 17.69
C ARG A 26 -13.57 17.29 18.66
N THR A 27 -13.23 15.99 18.49
CA THR A 27 -12.25 15.32 19.35
C THR A 27 -11.13 14.78 18.49
N THR A 28 -9.92 15.22 18.79
CA THR A 28 -8.67 14.76 18.15
C THR A 28 -7.75 14.24 19.22
N LYS A 29 -7.16 13.08 18.96
CA LYS A 29 -6.18 12.43 19.82
C LYS A 29 -4.85 12.32 19.11
N GLN A 30 -3.78 12.72 19.77
CA GLN A 30 -2.42 12.39 19.37
C GLN A 30 -2.15 10.92 19.67
N ILE A 31 -1.66 10.18 18.68
CA ILE A 31 -1.40 8.75 18.76
C ILE A 31 0.09 8.49 19.02
N THR A 32 0.95 9.25 18.36
CA THR A 32 2.41 9.24 18.60
C THR A 32 2.84 10.59 19.19
N ASP A 33 3.89 10.55 20.01
CA ASP A 33 4.55 11.72 20.60
C ASP A 33 6.03 11.38 20.68
N THR A 34 6.71 11.51 19.54
CA THR A 34 8.11 11.12 19.39
C THR A 34 8.91 12.26 18.78
N PRO A 35 10.22 12.35 19.02
CA PRO A 35 11.06 13.34 18.36
C PRO A 35 11.31 13.03 16.87
N GLU A 36 11.00 11.81 16.41
CA GLU A 36 11.14 11.34 15.04
C GLU A 36 9.87 11.62 14.23
N GLN A 37 9.92 11.30 12.94
CA GLN A 37 8.81 11.50 12.02
C GLN A 37 8.05 10.20 11.77
N GLU A 38 6.73 10.32 11.68
CA GLU A 38 5.83 9.28 11.19
C GLU A 38 5.23 9.66 9.84
N ARG A 39 4.91 8.65 9.01
CA ARG A 39 4.25 8.85 7.70
C ARG A 39 3.50 7.61 7.24
N GLU A 40 2.74 7.73 6.14
CA GLU A 40 2.15 6.61 5.39
C GLU A 40 1.20 5.76 6.22
N ILE A 41 0.32 6.43 6.95
CA ILE A 41 -0.62 5.80 7.86
C ILE A 41 -1.74 5.05 7.13
N GLN A 42 -2.21 3.95 7.74
CA GLN A 42 -3.42 3.25 7.32
C GLN A 42 -4.15 2.61 8.50
N PHE A 43 -5.47 2.75 8.53
CA PHE A 43 -6.32 1.94 9.42
C PHE A 43 -6.32 0.47 8.99
N ALA A 44 -6.33 -0.43 9.95
CA ALA A 44 -6.60 -1.84 9.71
C ALA A 44 -8.06 -2.04 9.30
N PRO A 45 -8.38 -3.12 8.55
CA PRO A 45 -9.75 -3.41 8.11
C PRO A 45 -10.76 -3.59 9.24
N ASP A 46 -10.31 -3.95 10.44
CA ASP A 46 -11.15 -4.07 11.64
C ASP A 46 -11.35 -2.76 12.42
N GLY A 47 -10.69 -1.68 11.97
CA GLY A 47 -10.71 -0.38 12.64
C GLY A 47 -10.01 -0.33 14.00
N ARG A 48 -9.36 -1.41 14.44
CA ARG A 48 -8.80 -1.52 15.80
C ARG A 48 -7.30 -1.25 15.89
N SER A 49 -6.65 -1.08 14.75
CA SER A 49 -5.23 -0.71 14.69
C SER A 49 -4.94 0.25 13.54
N ILE A 50 -3.83 0.96 13.67
CA ILE A 50 -3.27 1.86 12.66
C ILE A 50 -1.83 1.45 12.45
N VAL A 51 -1.43 1.27 11.19
CA VAL A 51 -0.05 1.05 10.80
C VAL A 51 0.54 2.33 10.22
N TYR A 52 1.82 2.56 10.42
CA TYR A 52 2.57 3.69 9.90
C TYR A 52 4.05 3.36 9.80
N ALA A 53 4.79 4.13 9.02
CA ALA A 53 6.25 4.15 9.03
C ALA A 53 6.75 5.22 10.00
N SER A 54 7.77 4.90 10.81
CA SER A 54 8.42 5.85 11.74
C SER A 54 9.94 5.78 11.59
N GLU A 55 10.61 6.96 11.59
CA GLU A 55 12.05 7.10 11.36
C GLU A 55 12.88 6.93 12.65
N ARG A 56 12.46 6.08 13.56
CA ARG A 56 13.16 5.86 14.82
C ARG A 56 14.51 5.18 14.60
N ASN A 57 15.53 5.65 15.36
CA ASN A 57 16.91 5.21 15.24
C ASN A 57 17.54 5.45 13.85
N GLY A 58 17.08 6.49 13.13
CA GLY A 58 17.62 6.89 11.84
C GLY A 58 17.23 5.99 10.67
N LEU A 59 16.28 5.08 10.86
CA LEU A 59 15.73 4.19 9.82
C LEU A 59 14.21 4.17 9.88
N TRP A 60 13.58 4.28 8.72
CA TRP A 60 12.13 4.04 8.58
C TRP A 60 11.82 2.58 8.86
N GLN A 61 10.95 2.34 9.82
CA GLN A 61 10.48 1.01 10.21
C GLN A 61 8.96 1.01 10.36
N ILE A 62 8.35 -0.16 10.33
CA ILE A 62 6.90 -0.29 10.40
C ILE A 62 6.46 -0.49 11.84
N TYR A 63 5.57 0.40 12.31
CA TYR A 63 4.96 0.37 13.61
C TYR A 63 3.44 0.21 13.49
N ARG A 64 2.84 -0.32 14.54
CA ARG A 64 1.39 -0.43 14.69
C ARG A 64 0.97 0.06 16.07
N THR A 65 -0.03 0.93 16.12
CA THR A 65 -0.75 1.27 17.35
C THR A 65 -2.13 0.65 17.30
N LYS A 66 -2.56 0.03 18.40
CA LYS A 66 -3.87 -0.62 18.52
C LYS A 66 -4.63 -0.18 19.78
N LEU A 67 -5.96 -0.28 19.72
CA LEU A 67 -6.82 -0.16 20.89
C LEU A 67 -6.52 -1.33 21.84
N LYS A 68 -6.08 -1.01 23.07
CA LYS A 68 -5.72 -2.03 24.05
C LYS A 68 -6.93 -2.69 24.69
N LEU A 69 -7.99 -1.92 24.92
CA LEU A 69 -9.20 -2.39 25.57
C LEU A 69 -10.24 -2.85 24.54
N ASP A 70 -10.77 -4.07 24.69
CA ASP A 70 -11.76 -4.64 23.75
C ASP A 70 -13.07 -3.87 23.70
N LYS A 71 -13.45 -3.22 24.79
CA LYS A 71 -14.66 -2.38 24.88
C LYS A 71 -14.55 -1.07 24.08
N GLU A 72 -13.34 -0.59 23.82
CA GLU A 72 -13.11 0.65 23.07
C GLU A 72 -13.22 0.38 21.58
N LYS A 73 -13.90 1.28 20.87
CA LYS A 73 -14.19 1.15 19.42
C LYS A 73 -13.63 2.32 18.61
N SER A 74 -13.07 3.33 19.26
CA SER A 74 -12.65 4.59 18.65
C SER A 74 -11.29 5.00 19.20
N PHE A 75 -10.38 5.40 18.31
CA PHE A 75 -9.08 5.96 18.71
C PHE A 75 -9.20 7.33 19.33
N ALA A 76 -10.10 8.19 18.82
CA ALA A 76 -10.28 9.54 19.32
C ALA A 76 -10.69 9.54 20.81
N TYR A 77 -11.35 8.49 21.29
CA TYR A 77 -11.82 8.34 22.66
C TYR A 77 -11.10 7.26 23.46
N ALA A 78 -10.11 6.58 22.88
CA ALA A 78 -9.38 5.52 23.54
C ALA A 78 -8.67 6.03 24.80
N THR A 79 -8.77 5.28 25.88
CA THR A 79 -8.07 5.58 27.14
C THR A 79 -6.73 4.89 27.23
N GLN A 80 -6.56 3.76 26.53
CA GLN A 80 -5.32 3.01 26.47
C GLN A 80 -5.01 2.56 25.04
N LEU A 81 -3.80 2.86 24.61
CA LEU A 81 -3.23 2.41 23.34
C LEU A 81 -2.03 1.50 23.61
N GLU A 82 -1.76 0.61 22.69
CA GLU A 82 -0.57 -0.24 22.70
C GLU A 82 0.14 -0.12 21.37
N GLU A 83 1.40 0.31 21.42
CA GLU A 83 2.26 0.41 20.25
C GLU A 83 3.21 -0.79 20.18
N GLU A 84 3.46 -1.29 18.98
CA GLU A 84 4.49 -2.30 18.71
C GLU A 84 5.25 -2.00 17.41
N GLN A 85 6.54 -2.28 17.41
CA GLN A 85 7.33 -2.32 16.18
C GLN A 85 7.11 -3.66 15.48
N LEU A 86 6.54 -3.62 14.27
CA LEU A 86 6.22 -4.82 13.49
C LEU A 86 7.40 -5.33 12.66
N VAL A 87 8.15 -4.40 12.06
CA VAL A 87 9.36 -4.72 11.30
C VAL A 87 10.56 -4.09 12.02
N LYS A 88 11.55 -4.93 12.28
CA LYS A 88 12.83 -4.51 12.87
C LYS A 88 13.97 -5.06 12.02
N SER A 89 14.59 -4.21 11.23
CA SER A 89 15.68 -4.59 10.34
C SER A 89 16.73 -3.48 10.29
N ASN A 90 17.85 -3.74 9.63
CA ASN A 90 18.87 -2.74 9.30
C ASN A 90 18.64 -2.07 7.95
N ARG A 91 17.44 -2.17 7.39
CA ARG A 91 17.02 -1.59 6.12
C ARG A 91 15.79 -0.72 6.31
N THR A 92 15.62 0.26 5.46
CA THR A 92 14.44 1.13 5.46
C THR A 92 13.19 0.38 4.99
N SER A 93 12.09 0.50 5.73
CA SER A 93 10.78 -0.10 5.43
C SER A 93 9.71 0.98 5.37
N GLN A 94 8.96 1.04 4.27
CA GLN A 94 8.05 2.15 3.94
C GLN A 94 6.76 1.67 3.27
N GLN A 95 5.76 2.55 3.19
CA GLN A 95 4.48 2.31 2.54
C GLN A 95 3.71 1.08 3.07
N PRO A 96 3.55 0.92 4.39
CA PRO A 96 2.83 -0.23 4.92
C PRO A 96 1.36 -0.21 4.50
N ARG A 97 0.85 -1.37 4.06
CA ARG A 97 -0.56 -1.56 3.69
C ARG A 97 -1.06 -2.89 4.22
N PHE A 98 -2.14 -2.85 4.99
CA PHE A 98 -2.83 -4.07 5.41
C PHE A 98 -3.39 -4.83 4.22
N SER A 99 -3.35 -6.16 4.29
CA SER A 99 -4.21 -7.01 3.47
C SER A 99 -5.68 -6.79 3.85
N PRO A 100 -6.63 -6.94 2.92
CA PRO A 100 -8.07 -6.79 3.21
C PRO A 100 -8.58 -7.66 4.36
N ASP A 101 -7.99 -8.83 4.59
CA ASP A 101 -8.33 -9.72 5.72
C ASP A 101 -7.64 -9.34 7.05
N GLY A 102 -6.79 -8.32 7.04
CA GLY A 102 -6.08 -7.79 8.22
C GLY A 102 -4.96 -8.69 8.76
N LYS A 103 -4.61 -9.79 8.08
CA LYS A 103 -3.61 -10.75 8.59
C LYS A 103 -2.18 -10.42 8.21
N CYS A 104 -1.99 -9.70 7.10
CA CYS A 104 -0.68 -9.37 6.58
C CYS A 104 -0.53 -7.86 6.36
N ILE A 105 0.72 -7.42 6.27
CA ILE A 105 1.10 -6.07 5.84
C ILE A 105 2.10 -6.20 4.70
N ALA A 106 1.81 -5.60 3.55
CA ALA A 106 2.79 -5.41 2.49
C ALA A 106 3.48 -4.07 2.66
N PHE A 107 4.75 -3.99 2.28
CA PHE A 107 5.56 -2.79 2.37
C PHE A 107 6.76 -2.87 1.41
N TYR A 108 7.35 -1.73 1.08
CA TYR A 108 8.64 -1.70 0.39
C TYR A 108 9.79 -1.63 1.38
N GLU A 109 10.80 -2.50 1.18
CA GLU A 109 12.11 -2.43 1.81
C GLU A 109 13.09 -1.80 0.81
N ASP A 110 13.90 -0.83 1.28
CA ASP A 110 14.85 -0.06 0.46
C ASP A 110 14.21 0.49 -0.83
N ARG A 111 12.98 1.02 -0.73
CA ARG A 111 12.14 1.61 -1.79
C ARG A 111 11.62 0.66 -2.86
N SER A 112 12.27 -0.48 -3.11
CA SER A 112 12.01 -1.27 -4.32
C SER A 112 11.67 -2.74 -4.04
N THR A 113 12.17 -3.34 -2.97
CA THR A 113 11.87 -4.74 -2.65
C THR A 113 10.50 -4.85 -1.98
N LEU A 114 9.53 -5.46 -2.66
CA LEU A 114 8.19 -5.67 -2.10
C LEU A 114 8.20 -6.87 -1.15
N ARG A 115 7.83 -6.60 0.11
CA ARG A 115 7.80 -7.54 1.21
C ARG A 115 6.40 -7.72 1.74
N VAL A 116 6.13 -8.88 2.34
CA VAL A 116 4.90 -9.15 3.10
C VAL A 116 5.25 -9.70 4.46
N LEU A 117 4.76 -9.05 5.49
CA LEU A 117 4.80 -9.49 6.90
C LEU A 117 3.51 -10.22 7.24
N ASP A 118 3.60 -11.43 7.78
CA ASP A 118 2.50 -12.06 8.50
C ASP A 118 2.48 -11.52 9.95
N ILE A 119 1.37 -10.90 10.34
CA ILE A 119 1.28 -10.18 11.62
C ILE A 119 1.36 -11.13 12.81
N LYS A 120 0.83 -12.34 12.68
CA LYS A 120 0.77 -13.33 13.77
C LYS A 120 2.12 -14.02 13.98
N SER A 121 2.73 -14.53 12.92
CA SER A 121 4.01 -15.25 13.00
C SER A 121 5.21 -14.33 13.04
N LYS A 122 5.06 -13.04 12.66
CA LYS A 122 6.13 -12.06 12.47
C LYS A 122 7.11 -12.44 11.34
N GLU A 123 6.75 -13.39 10.50
CA GLU A 123 7.54 -13.78 9.35
C GLU A 123 7.44 -12.73 8.25
N VAL A 124 8.60 -12.29 7.74
CA VAL A 124 8.70 -11.38 6.59
C VAL A 124 9.23 -12.14 5.39
N ARG A 125 8.53 -12.08 4.27
CA ARG A 125 8.91 -12.73 3.01
C ARG A 125 9.01 -11.73 1.87
N THR A 126 9.91 -12.00 0.93
CA THR A 126 10.00 -11.25 -0.33
C THR A 126 8.96 -11.78 -1.31
N VAL A 127 8.18 -10.89 -1.89
CA VAL A 127 7.21 -11.23 -2.94
C VAL A 127 7.63 -10.72 -4.31
N MET A 128 8.44 -9.65 -4.35
CA MET A 128 9.09 -9.18 -5.57
C MET A 128 10.44 -8.53 -5.23
N ASP A 129 11.51 -9.00 -5.87
CA ASP A 129 12.87 -8.47 -5.70
C ASP A 129 12.97 -7.05 -6.28
N GLY A 130 13.72 -6.18 -5.62
CA GLY A 130 13.91 -4.78 -6.00
C GLY A 130 14.57 -4.56 -7.36
N LYS A 131 15.25 -5.57 -7.92
CA LYS A 131 15.81 -5.51 -9.28
C LYS A 131 14.76 -5.41 -10.38
N PHE A 132 13.50 -5.75 -10.07
CA PHE A 132 12.38 -5.68 -11.02
C PHE A 132 11.63 -4.37 -11.00
N VAL A 133 12.10 -3.39 -10.24
CA VAL A 133 11.46 -2.08 -10.15
C VAL A 133 12.53 -1.00 -10.02
N TYR A 134 12.21 0.23 -10.45
CA TYR A 134 13.07 1.39 -10.26
C TYR A 134 12.29 2.48 -9.52
N SER A 135 12.89 3.02 -8.48
CA SER A 135 12.35 4.12 -7.68
C SER A 135 13.35 5.28 -7.65
N TYR A 136 12.89 6.47 -7.96
CA TYR A 136 13.67 7.71 -7.85
C TYR A 136 13.62 8.31 -6.45
N SER A 137 12.46 8.18 -5.81
CA SER A 137 12.17 8.83 -4.54
C SER A 137 11.19 8.00 -3.72
N ASP A 138 11.10 8.33 -2.45
CA ASP A 138 10.14 7.68 -1.56
C ASP A 138 8.71 7.88 -2.07
N GLY A 139 7.96 6.79 -2.23
CA GLY A 139 6.55 6.82 -2.59
C GLY A 139 6.22 7.00 -4.07
N ASP A 140 7.21 7.00 -4.98
CA ASP A 140 6.99 7.14 -6.44
C ASP A 140 6.47 5.88 -7.11
N ILE A 141 6.65 4.72 -6.48
CA ILE A 141 6.10 3.44 -6.92
C ILE A 141 5.05 2.93 -5.93
N GLY A 142 4.13 2.10 -6.39
CA GLY A 142 3.05 1.61 -5.55
C GLY A 142 2.68 0.16 -5.84
N PHE A 143 1.89 -0.36 -4.93
CA PHE A 143 1.26 -1.68 -5.04
C PHE A 143 -0.16 -1.64 -4.47
N THR A 144 -0.96 -2.65 -4.80
CA THR A 144 -2.31 -2.80 -4.24
C THR A 144 -2.66 -4.26 -4.03
N TRP A 145 -3.29 -4.54 -2.88
CA TRP A 145 -3.79 -5.86 -2.53
C TRP A 145 -5.02 -6.25 -3.34
N SER A 146 -5.11 -7.51 -3.74
CA SER A 146 -6.38 -8.07 -4.24
C SER A 146 -7.40 -8.17 -3.11
N PRO A 147 -8.71 -8.07 -3.41
CA PRO A 147 -9.77 -8.16 -2.40
C PRO A 147 -9.74 -9.46 -1.58
N ASP A 148 -9.22 -10.54 -2.13
CA ASP A 148 -9.08 -11.84 -1.49
C ASP A 148 -7.78 -12.03 -0.69
N SER A 149 -6.95 -10.98 -0.60
CA SER A 149 -5.68 -10.96 0.14
C SER A 149 -4.60 -11.93 -0.37
N ARG A 150 -4.77 -12.51 -1.56
CA ARG A 150 -3.84 -13.52 -2.11
C ARG A 150 -2.83 -12.97 -3.09
N TRP A 151 -3.12 -11.81 -3.70
CA TRP A 151 -2.31 -11.25 -4.76
C TRP A 151 -2.02 -9.77 -4.52
N LEU A 152 -0.97 -9.30 -5.20
CA LEU A 152 -0.59 -7.89 -5.28
C LEU A 152 -0.41 -7.50 -6.75
N LEU A 153 -0.93 -6.33 -7.12
CA LEU A 153 -0.53 -5.62 -8.33
C LEU A 153 0.57 -4.63 -7.94
N ALA A 154 1.63 -4.57 -8.70
CA ALA A 154 2.77 -3.71 -8.41
C ALA A 154 3.41 -3.16 -9.69
N SER A 155 4.11 -2.04 -9.58
CA SER A 155 4.95 -1.52 -10.65
C SER A 155 6.08 -2.51 -10.97
N TYR A 156 6.42 -2.66 -12.26
CA TYR A 156 7.34 -3.68 -12.73
C TYR A 156 8.16 -3.18 -13.92
N ILE A 157 9.46 -3.47 -13.92
CA ILE A 157 10.30 -3.26 -15.10
C ILE A 157 10.17 -4.49 -16.00
N GLY A 158 9.30 -4.36 -17.00
CA GLY A 158 9.06 -5.41 -17.98
C GLY A 158 9.81 -5.16 -19.30
N ILE A 159 9.07 -5.01 -20.36
CA ILE A 159 9.60 -4.85 -21.72
C ILE A 159 10.13 -3.43 -21.96
N GLY A 160 9.45 -2.41 -21.44
CA GLY A 160 9.72 -1.00 -21.74
C GLY A 160 10.90 -0.37 -20.99
N GLY A 161 11.49 -1.08 -20.05
CA GLY A 161 12.57 -0.57 -19.21
C GLY A 161 12.09 0.35 -18.07
N TRP A 162 13.03 1.02 -17.41
CA TRP A 162 12.79 1.73 -16.16
C TRP A 162 11.83 2.92 -16.25
N ASN A 163 11.77 3.60 -17.40
CA ASN A 163 10.91 4.78 -17.62
C ASN A 163 9.55 4.44 -18.26
N ASN A 164 9.35 3.21 -18.66
CA ASN A 164 8.09 2.69 -19.18
C ASN A 164 7.72 1.42 -18.41
N PRO A 165 7.30 1.57 -17.13
CA PRO A 165 6.98 0.42 -16.30
C PRO A 165 5.73 -0.31 -16.82
N ASP A 166 5.73 -1.60 -16.61
CA ASP A 166 4.58 -2.49 -16.72
C ASP A 166 3.91 -2.70 -15.35
N ILE A 167 2.84 -3.47 -15.33
CA ILE A 167 2.16 -3.91 -14.12
C ILE A 167 2.36 -5.41 -13.93
N ALA A 168 2.92 -5.78 -12.78
CA ALA A 168 3.06 -7.17 -12.37
C ALA A 168 1.92 -7.61 -11.47
N LEU A 169 1.57 -8.90 -11.58
CA LEU A 169 0.77 -9.65 -10.62
C LEU A 169 1.69 -10.63 -9.89
N VAL A 170 1.72 -10.55 -8.57
CA VAL A 170 2.54 -11.41 -7.72
C VAL A 170 1.71 -12.02 -6.59
N LYS A 171 2.05 -13.27 -6.20
CA LYS A 171 1.42 -13.92 -5.05
C LYS A 171 1.93 -13.34 -3.74
N ALA A 172 1.01 -13.09 -2.82
CA ALA A 172 1.33 -12.55 -1.49
C ALA A 172 2.09 -13.55 -0.59
N ASP A 173 2.08 -14.84 -0.93
CA ASP A 173 2.86 -15.87 -0.23
C ASP A 173 4.33 -15.92 -0.67
N GLY A 174 4.72 -15.13 -1.68
CA GLY A 174 6.06 -15.09 -2.25
C GLY A 174 6.44 -16.33 -3.07
N LYS A 175 5.46 -17.19 -3.37
CA LYS A 175 5.66 -18.40 -4.17
C LYS A 175 5.12 -18.23 -5.58
N GLY A 176 5.91 -18.66 -6.55
CA GLY A 176 5.51 -18.62 -7.96
C GLY A 176 6.21 -17.52 -8.75
N GLU A 177 5.81 -17.40 -9.99
CA GLU A 177 6.39 -16.46 -10.95
C GLU A 177 5.74 -15.07 -10.83
N ILE A 178 6.48 -14.06 -11.26
CA ILE A 178 5.95 -12.72 -11.49
C ILE A 178 5.26 -12.72 -12.86
N HIS A 179 3.98 -12.40 -12.90
CA HIS A 179 3.24 -12.29 -14.14
C HIS A 179 3.23 -10.83 -14.60
N ASN A 180 3.93 -10.52 -15.70
CA ASN A 180 3.81 -9.21 -16.35
C ASN A 180 2.47 -9.14 -17.08
N LEU A 181 1.54 -8.31 -16.61
CA LEU A 181 0.18 -8.23 -17.14
C LEU A 181 0.07 -7.36 -18.37
N THR A 182 0.78 -6.25 -18.43
CA THR A 182 0.59 -5.26 -19.51
C THR A 182 1.52 -5.48 -20.70
N GLN A 183 2.71 -6.04 -20.47
CA GLN A 183 3.69 -6.44 -21.49
C GLN A 183 3.85 -5.42 -22.61
N SER A 184 4.04 -4.16 -22.24
CA SER A 184 4.00 -3.05 -23.17
C SER A 184 5.31 -2.23 -23.15
N GLY A 185 5.57 -1.49 -24.21
CA GLY A 185 6.62 -0.48 -24.24
C GLY A 185 6.13 0.90 -23.80
N TYR A 186 4.96 0.98 -23.20
CA TYR A 186 4.33 2.20 -22.71
C TYR A 186 4.48 2.33 -21.20
N SER A 187 4.22 3.52 -20.68
CA SER A 187 4.25 3.74 -19.23
C SER A 187 2.89 3.39 -18.63
N ASP A 188 2.78 2.18 -18.09
CA ASP A 188 1.58 1.68 -17.42
C ASP A 188 1.72 1.83 -15.89
N GLY A 189 0.69 2.34 -15.21
CA GLY A 189 0.82 2.57 -13.77
C GLY A 189 -0.50 2.83 -13.05
N GLY A 190 -0.39 2.95 -11.71
CA GLY A 190 -1.54 3.20 -10.85
C GLY A 190 -2.60 2.09 -10.87
N PRO A 191 -2.22 0.80 -10.86
CA PRO A 191 -3.20 -0.28 -10.95
C PRO A 191 -4.14 -0.28 -9.75
N ARG A 192 -5.43 -0.55 -10.01
CA ARG A 192 -6.45 -0.71 -8.97
C ARG A 192 -7.35 -1.88 -9.32
N TRP A 193 -7.63 -2.71 -8.33
CA TRP A 193 -8.63 -3.77 -8.46
C TRP A 193 -10.03 -3.18 -8.52
N VAL A 194 -10.85 -3.71 -9.43
CA VAL A 194 -12.26 -3.37 -9.59
C VAL A 194 -13.11 -4.63 -9.76
N LEU A 195 -14.42 -4.49 -9.71
CA LEU A 195 -15.38 -5.60 -9.87
C LEU A 195 -15.09 -6.78 -8.92
N GLY A 196 -14.75 -6.48 -7.65
CA GLY A 196 -14.46 -7.51 -6.66
C GLY A 196 -13.22 -8.36 -6.97
N GLY A 197 -12.24 -7.80 -7.71
CA GLY A 197 -11.02 -8.52 -8.10
C GLY A 197 -11.08 -9.21 -9.46
N LYS A 198 -12.20 -9.06 -10.19
CA LYS A 198 -12.36 -9.65 -11.53
C LYS A 198 -11.74 -8.84 -12.65
N ALA A 199 -11.33 -7.59 -12.36
CA ALA A 199 -10.64 -6.73 -13.29
C ALA A 199 -9.70 -5.79 -12.54
N MET A 200 -8.77 -5.16 -13.28
CA MET A 200 -8.01 -4.01 -12.85
C MET A 200 -8.23 -2.83 -13.79
N ILE A 201 -8.18 -1.62 -13.27
CA ILE A 201 -8.01 -0.40 -14.05
C ILE A 201 -6.60 0.13 -13.84
N PHE A 202 -6.05 0.76 -14.86
CA PHE A 202 -4.71 1.36 -14.82
C PHE A 202 -4.61 2.51 -15.82
N SER A 203 -3.63 3.39 -15.63
CA SER A 203 -3.33 4.47 -16.57
C SER A 203 -2.22 4.05 -17.53
N SER A 204 -2.30 4.50 -18.80
CA SER A 204 -1.28 4.25 -19.81
C SER A 204 -1.18 5.41 -20.78
N ASP A 205 0.00 5.65 -21.31
CA ASP A 205 0.27 6.65 -22.36
C ASP A 205 0.23 6.08 -23.79
N ARG A 206 -0.35 4.88 -23.96
CA ARG A 206 -0.32 4.13 -25.24
C ARG A 206 -1.14 4.74 -26.37
N ALA A 207 -2.15 5.56 -26.09
CA ALA A 207 -3.04 6.16 -27.07
C ALA A 207 -2.90 7.70 -27.15
N GLY A 208 -2.20 8.31 -26.21
CA GLY A 208 -2.05 9.76 -26.15
C GLY A 208 -0.73 10.28 -26.73
N TYR A 209 -0.57 11.59 -26.70
CA TYR A 209 0.70 12.24 -27.04
C TYR A 209 1.80 11.77 -26.08
N ARG A 210 2.96 11.45 -26.60
CA ARG A 210 4.14 11.06 -25.84
C ARG A 210 5.30 12.03 -26.08
N SER A 211 5.80 12.57 -24.99
CA SER A 211 7.08 13.27 -24.99
C SER A 211 8.24 12.32 -24.68
N HIS A 212 9.46 12.82 -24.72
CA HIS A 212 10.64 12.03 -24.35
C HIS A 212 10.51 11.44 -22.94
N GLY A 213 10.70 10.13 -22.81
CA GLY A 213 10.63 9.42 -21.54
C GLY A 213 9.26 9.49 -20.83
N SER A 214 8.18 9.67 -21.57
CA SER A 214 6.81 9.83 -21.05
C SER A 214 6.58 11.05 -20.14
N TRP A 215 7.50 11.97 -20.09
CA TRP A 215 7.36 13.23 -19.36
C TRP A 215 6.36 14.15 -20.07
N GLY A 216 5.27 14.49 -19.38
CA GLY A 216 4.20 15.28 -19.99
C GLY A 216 3.36 14.52 -21.00
N ALA A 217 3.40 13.20 -21.00
CA ALA A 217 2.55 12.36 -21.84
C ALA A 217 1.08 12.47 -21.42
N GLU A 218 0.18 12.43 -22.40
CA GLU A 218 -1.25 12.23 -22.16
C GLU A 218 -1.50 10.78 -21.76
N ARG A 219 -2.35 10.57 -20.76
CA ARG A 219 -2.64 9.24 -20.23
C ARG A 219 -4.14 8.99 -20.19
N ASP A 220 -4.51 7.81 -20.65
CA ASP A 220 -5.87 7.31 -20.57
C ASP A 220 -6.00 6.23 -19.50
N VAL A 221 -7.23 5.93 -19.12
CA VAL A 221 -7.56 4.83 -18.21
C VAL A 221 -7.98 3.61 -19.01
N TYR A 222 -7.35 2.49 -18.72
CA TYR A 222 -7.62 1.19 -19.34
C TYR A 222 -8.18 0.23 -18.29
N ILE A 223 -8.95 -0.75 -18.75
CA ILE A 223 -9.44 -1.86 -17.94
C ILE A 223 -8.93 -3.17 -18.52
N MET A 224 -8.44 -4.06 -17.64
CA MET A 224 -8.09 -5.43 -17.98
C MET A 224 -8.95 -6.37 -17.15
N PHE A 225 -9.63 -7.29 -17.82
CA PHE A 225 -10.47 -8.29 -17.16
C PHE A 225 -9.68 -9.58 -16.93
N PHE A 226 -9.82 -10.16 -15.74
CA PHE A 226 -9.29 -11.47 -15.36
C PHE A 226 -10.35 -12.57 -15.45
N ASP A 227 -11.61 -12.18 -15.65
CA ASP A 227 -12.79 -13.05 -15.66
C ASP A 227 -13.63 -12.75 -16.90
N LEU A 228 -13.85 -13.78 -17.71
CA LEU A 228 -14.58 -13.62 -18.98
C LEU A 228 -16.04 -13.25 -18.77
N ASP A 229 -16.70 -13.82 -17.75
CA ASP A 229 -18.11 -13.50 -17.44
C ASP A 229 -18.26 -12.03 -16.99
N ALA A 230 -17.25 -11.48 -16.30
CA ALA A 230 -17.25 -10.07 -15.94
C ALA A 230 -17.10 -9.17 -17.18
N TYR A 231 -16.27 -9.57 -18.14
CA TYR A 231 -16.12 -8.87 -19.42
C TYR A 231 -17.42 -8.89 -20.22
N GLU A 232 -18.06 -10.06 -20.39
CA GLU A 232 -19.31 -10.21 -21.12
C GLU A 232 -20.47 -9.38 -20.53
N LYS A 233 -20.50 -9.22 -19.19
CA LYS A 233 -21.48 -8.36 -18.51
C LYS A 233 -21.19 -6.87 -18.64
N PHE A 234 -19.93 -6.51 -18.85
CA PHE A 234 -19.50 -5.12 -19.00
C PHE A 234 -19.75 -4.60 -20.42
N ARG A 235 -19.63 -5.46 -21.44
CA ARG A 235 -19.82 -5.18 -22.86
C ARG A 235 -21.31 -4.90 -23.21
#